data_2f484a4902084872c0631389b3ce481e
#
_entry.id   2f484a4902084872c0631389b3ce481e
#
_cell.length_a   1.000
_cell.length_b   1.000
_cell.length_c   1.000
_cell.angle_alpha   90.00
_cell.angle_beta   90.00
_cell.angle_gamma   90.00
#
_symmetry.space_group_name_H-M   'P 1'
#
loop_
_entity.id
_entity.type
_entity.pdbx_description
1 polymer ?
#
loop_
_entity_poly.entity_id
_entity_poly.type
_entity_poly.pdbx_seq_one_letter_code
_entity_poly.pdbx_strand_id
1 'polypeptide(L)'
;MNATIEELLKSGQMLLNTGNPKGAMTVYDKILEISPNHIDALIKKGNILGKLGKYDNAIIYYDRVLGEESQNILALLNKGLAYHYIGQYQIALDCYEQVLMIKPRNVTALYNKASSLVKSKRIEEGLKVLSDVIEIDFSCKVKAKFDIDFTSIQKNNEFRKIVL
;
A
#
# COMPACT_ATOMS: atom_id res chain seq x y z
N MET A 1 30.00 -0.14 -22.23
CA MET A 1 28.59 0.21 -22.57
C MET A 1 27.86 0.44 -21.26
N ASN A 2 27.23 1.60 -21.08
CA ASN A 2 26.39 1.82 -19.90
C ASN A 2 25.06 1.07 -20.12
N ALA A 3 24.60 0.37 -19.08
CA ALA A 3 23.30 -0.33 -19.12
C ALA A 3 22.16 0.68 -19.35
N THR A 4 21.20 0.31 -20.16
CA THR A 4 19.98 1.11 -20.38
C THR A 4 19.07 1.07 -19.15
N ILE A 5 18.17 2.04 -18.99
CA ILE A 5 17.18 2.05 -17.90
C ILE A 5 16.34 0.77 -17.93
N GLU A 6 15.99 0.26 -19.12
CA GLU A 6 15.21 -0.97 -19.24
C GLU A 6 15.97 -2.20 -18.74
N GLU A 7 17.26 -2.33 -19.06
CA GLU A 7 18.12 -3.39 -18.55
C GLU A 7 18.27 -3.30 -17.01
N LEU A 8 18.40 -2.10 -16.47
CA LEU A 8 18.46 -1.86 -15.04
C LEU A 8 17.13 -2.23 -14.34
N LEU A 9 15.99 -1.88 -14.92
CA LEU A 9 14.67 -2.28 -14.37
C LEU A 9 14.51 -3.80 -14.32
N LYS A 10 14.89 -4.51 -15.39
CA LYS A 10 14.89 -5.98 -15.43
C LYS A 10 15.81 -6.58 -14.37
N SER A 11 17.03 -6.03 -14.24
CA SER A 11 17.99 -6.46 -13.22
C SER A 11 17.48 -6.24 -11.81
N GLY A 12 16.91 -5.06 -11.51
CA GLY A 12 16.34 -4.76 -10.21
C GLY A 12 15.18 -5.69 -9.85
N GLN A 13 14.29 -5.99 -10.83
CA GLN A 13 13.18 -6.93 -10.61
C GLN A 13 13.68 -8.37 -10.38
N MET A 14 14.70 -8.81 -11.10
CA MET A 14 15.33 -10.12 -10.90
C MET A 14 15.92 -10.26 -9.49
N LEU A 15 16.60 -9.22 -9.02
CA LEU A 15 17.16 -9.18 -7.66
C LEU A 15 16.06 -9.25 -6.58
N LEU A 16 14.91 -8.61 -6.80
CA LEU A 16 13.76 -8.77 -5.90
C LEU A 16 13.22 -10.19 -5.89
N ASN A 17 13.09 -10.81 -7.07
CA ASN A 17 12.59 -12.18 -7.21
C ASN A 17 13.52 -13.20 -6.56
N THR A 18 14.83 -12.93 -6.53
CA THR A 18 15.84 -13.78 -5.88
C THR A 18 16.07 -13.43 -4.40
N GLY A 19 15.25 -12.55 -3.82
CA GLY A 19 15.32 -12.20 -2.40
C GLY A 19 16.49 -11.28 -2.02
N ASN A 20 17.01 -10.50 -2.98
CA ASN A 20 18.07 -9.51 -2.75
C ASN A 20 17.56 -8.05 -2.85
N PRO A 21 16.79 -7.57 -1.85
CA PRO A 21 16.25 -6.21 -1.88
C PRO A 21 17.33 -5.12 -1.80
N LYS A 22 18.48 -5.39 -1.13
CA LYS A 22 19.59 -4.44 -1.06
C LYS A 22 20.23 -4.22 -2.43
N GLY A 23 20.48 -5.31 -3.15
CA GLY A 23 20.99 -5.24 -4.53
C GLY A 23 20.02 -4.53 -5.46
N ALA A 24 18.73 -4.82 -5.34
CA ALA A 24 17.67 -4.14 -6.10
C ALA A 24 17.65 -2.63 -5.83
N MET A 25 17.79 -2.20 -4.57
CA MET A 25 17.85 -0.77 -4.22
C MET A 25 19.01 -0.08 -4.94
N THR A 26 20.20 -0.67 -4.93
CA THR A 26 21.37 -0.11 -5.63
C THR A 26 21.12 0.04 -7.14
N VAL A 27 20.41 -0.91 -7.75
CA VAL A 27 20.05 -0.82 -9.17
C VAL A 27 19.05 0.30 -9.42
N TYR A 28 18.03 0.45 -8.57
CA TYR A 28 17.07 1.54 -8.70
C TYR A 28 17.71 2.91 -8.40
N ASP A 29 18.73 2.98 -7.53
CA ASP A 29 19.52 4.19 -7.34
C ASP A 29 20.21 4.64 -8.62
N LYS A 30 20.83 3.72 -9.37
CA LYS A 30 21.44 4.02 -10.68
C LYS A 30 20.41 4.55 -11.69
N ILE A 31 19.18 4.01 -11.68
CA ILE A 31 18.11 4.54 -12.53
C ILE A 31 17.79 5.98 -12.13
N LEU A 32 17.68 6.26 -10.84
CA LEU A 32 17.35 7.59 -10.34
C LEU A 32 18.49 8.60 -10.47
N GLU A 33 19.74 8.15 -10.61
CA GLU A 33 20.88 8.99 -11.03
C GLU A 33 20.76 9.43 -12.50
N ILE A 34 20.25 8.55 -13.38
CA ILE A 34 20.05 8.84 -14.80
C ILE A 34 18.75 9.65 -15.01
N SER A 35 17.68 9.26 -14.34
CA SER A 35 16.34 9.85 -14.44
C SER A 35 15.75 10.02 -13.03
N PRO A 36 15.98 11.18 -12.39
CA PRO A 36 15.58 11.41 -10.99
C PRO A 36 14.11 11.18 -10.69
N ASN A 37 13.21 11.44 -11.64
CA ASN A 37 11.76 11.29 -11.48
C ASN A 37 11.21 10.04 -12.18
N HIS A 38 12.02 9.00 -12.36
CA HIS A 38 11.55 7.76 -12.97
C HIS A 38 10.54 7.05 -12.05
N ILE A 39 9.27 7.09 -12.42
CA ILE A 39 8.12 6.65 -11.60
C ILE A 39 8.29 5.22 -11.09
N ASP A 40 8.56 4.26 -12.00
CA ASP A 40 8.71 2.85 -11.59
C ASP A 40 9.85 2.64 -10.59
N ALA A 41 10.99 3.30 -10.78
CA ALA A 41 12.13 3.19 -9.86
C ALA A 41 11.79 3.78 -8.48
N LEU A 42 11.10 4.92 -8.44
CA LEU A 42 10.61 5.54 -7.21
C LEU A 42 9.66 4.60 -6.46
N ILE A 43 8.65 4.05 -7.16
CA ILE A 43 7.68 3.11 -6.58
C ILE A 43 8.40 1.86 -6.04
N LYS A 44 9.30 1.27 -6.82
CA LYS A 44 10.04 0.07 -6.41
C LYS A 44 10.89 0.32 -5.16
N LYS A 45 11.59 1.45 -5.07
CA LYS A 45 12.33 1.83 -3.86
C LYS A 45 11.41 2.03 -2.67
N GLY A 46 10.32 2.77 -2.83
CA GLY A 46 9.32 2.95 -1.79
C GLY A 46 8.80 1.60 -1.27
N ASN A 47 8.47 0.68 -2.19
CA ASN A 47 7.96 -0.65 -1.84
C ASN A 47 8.99 -1.50 -1.09
N ILE A 48 10.27 -1.44 -1.47
CA ILE A 48 11.34 -2.14 -0.75
C ILE A 48 11.46 -1.57 0.67
N LEU A 49 11.47 -0.25 0.82
CA LEU A 49 11.56 0.42 2.12
C LEU A 49 10.36 0.07 3.01
N GLY A 50 9.14 0.07 2.46
CA GLY A 50 7.94 -0.35 3.18
C GLY A 50 8.02 -1.79 3.67
N LYS A 51 8.49 -2.72 2.83
CA LYS A 51 8.70 -4.14 3.22
C LYS A 51 9.78 -4.30 4.32
N LEU A 52 10.72 -3.37 4.39
CA LEU A 52 11.76 -3.33 5.44
C LEU A 52 11.30 -2.58 6.71
N GLY A 53 10.04 -2.16 6.79
CA GLY A 53 9.48 -1.39 7.90
C GLY A 53 9.97 0.06 7.98
N LYS A 54 10.66 0.56 6.94
CA LYS A 54 11.16 1.94 6.86
C LYS A 54 10.09 2.85 6.23
N TYR A 55 8.95 2.95 6.91
CA TYR A 55 7.75 3.59 6.34
C TYR A 55 7.93 5.08 6.06
N ASP A 56 8.57 5.85 6.97
CA ASP A 56 8.84 7.26 6.74
C ASP A 56 9.68 7.48 5.46
N ASN A 57 10.69 6.65 5.27
CA ASN A 57 11.52 6.71 4.07
C ASN A 57 10.74 6.30 2.81
N ALA A 58 9.83 5.32 2.92
CA ALA A 58 9.00 4.90 1.80
C ALA A 58 8.05 6.03 1.35
N ILE A 59 7.48 6.76 2.30
CA ILE A 59 6.57 7.89 2.05
C ILE A 59 7.26 8.96 1.19
N ILE A 60 8.54 9.26 1.43
CA ILE A 60 9.30 10.23 0.64
C ILE A 60 9.30 9.86 -0.86
N TYR A 61 9.45 8.58 -1.18
CA TYR A 61 9.42 8.12 -2.57
C TYR A 61 8.03 8.17 -3.18
N TYR A 62 6.98 7.83 -2.41
CA TYR A 62 5.60 7.96 -2.89
C TYR A 62 5.21 9.41 -3.09
N ASP A 63 5.67 10.33 -2.23
CA ASP A 63 5.45 11.77 -2.40
C ASP A 63 6.10 12.30 -3.68
N ARG A 64 7.31 11.83 -4.02
CA ARG A 64 7.95 12.19 -5.29
C ARG A 64 7.12 11.69 -6.49
N VAL A 65 6.61 10.46 -6.44
CA VAL A 65 5.70 9.96 -7.49
C VAL A 65 4.46 10.84 -7.60
N LEU A 66 3.84 11.19 -6.47
CA LEU A 66 2.62 12.01 -6.46
C LEU A 66 2.86 13.47 -6.86
N GLY A 67 4.10 13.94 -6.75
CA GLY A 67 4.52 15.23 -7.30
C GLY A 67 4.52 15.27 -8.83
N GLU A 68 4.83 14.14 -9.48
CA GLU A 68 4.80 14.00 -10.94
C GLU A 68 3.41 13.56 -11.45
N GLU A 69 2.79 12.60 -10.74
CA GLU A 69 1.51 11.99 -11.07
C GLU A 69 0.59 12.01 -9.85
N SER A 70 -0.10 13.12 -9.62
CA SER A 70 -0.92 13.34 -8.42
C SER A 70 -2.04 12.31 -8.22
N GLN A 71 -2.47 11.62 -9.27
CA GLN A 71 -3.49 10.58 -9.26
C GLN A 71 -2.92 9.17 -9.41
N ASN A 72 -1.63 8.95 -9.14
CA ASN A 72 -1.05 7.62 -9.20
C ASN A 72 -1.61 6.73 -8.08
N ILE A 73 -2.54 5.86 -8.46
CA ILE A 73 -3.27 4.98 -7.51
C ILE A 73 -2.31 4.11 -6.70
N LEU A 74 -1.25 3.58 -7.32
CA LEU A 74 -0.30 2.70 -6.62
C LEU A 74 0.48 3.46 -5.56
N ALA A 75 0.93 4.67 -5.85
CA ALA A 75 1.61 5.53 -4.90
C ALA A 75 0.68 5.94 -3.75
N LEU A 76 -0.57 6.33 -4.04
CA LEU A 76 -1.57 6.66 -3.01
C LEU A 76 -1.86 5.47 -2.09
N LEU A 77 -2.09 4.27 -2.64
CA LEU A 77 -2.33 3.05 -1.86
C LEU A 77 -1.15 2.73 -0.92
N ASN A 78 0.06 2.75 -1.45
CA ASN A 78 1.25 2.38 -0.69
C ASN A 78 1.63 3.46 0.33
N LYS A 79 1.42 4.74 0.02
CA LYS A 79 1.56 5.85 0.97
C LYS A 79 0.56 5.70 2.12
N GLY A 80 -0.71 5.44 1.81
CA GLY A 80 -1.75 5.18 2.81
C GLY A 80 -1.39 3.98 3.71
N LEU A 81 -0.90 2.90 3.12
CA LEU A 81 -0.46 1.72 3.86
C LEU A 81 0.74 2.04 4.77
N ALA A 82 1.70 2.83 4.31
CA ALA A 82 2.83 3.27 5.14
C ALA A 82 2.35 4.12 6.34
N TYR A 83 1.43 5.06 6.14
CA TYR A 83 0.81 5.83 7.22
C TYR A 83 0.00 4.96 8.19
N HIS A 84 -0.70 3.95 7.69
CA HIS A 84 -1.38 2.97 8.54
C HIS A 84 -0.41 2.28 9.50
N TYR A 85 0.74 1.80 9.00
CA TYR A 85 1.72 1.08 9.82
C TYR A 85 2.45 1.96 10.84
N ILE A 86 2.60 3.25 10.60
CA ILE A 86 3.13 4.19 11.60
C ILE A 86 2.05 4.75 12.54
N GLY A 87 0.80 4.28 12.41
CA GLY A 87 -0.32 4.64 13.27
C GLY A 87 -1.02 5.97 12.94
N GLN A 88 -0.64 6.61 11.83
CA GLN A 88 -1.27 7.85 11.36
C GLN A 88 -2.51 7.54 10.51
N TYR A 89 -3.52 6.93 11.14
CA TYR A 89 -4.68 6.37 10.46
C TYR A 89 -5.49 7.39 9.68
N GLN A 90 -5.62 8.65 10.17
CA GLN A 90 -6.38 9.65 9.43
C GLN A 90 -5.73 9.99 8.10
N ILE A 91 -4.40 10.14 8.04
CA ILE A 91 -3.70 10.41 6.78
C ILE A 91 -3.78 9.18 5.85
N ALA A 92 -3.74 7.97 6.41
CA ALA A 92 -3.98 6.76 5.62
C ALA A 92 -5.38 6.76 4.99
N LEU A 93 -6.42 7.12 5.75
CA LEU A 93 -7.80 7.23 5.26
C LEU A 93 -7.90 8.26 4.13
N ASP A 94 -7.27 9.43 4.28
CA ASP A 94 -7.27 10.48 3.24
C ASP A 94 -6.64 9.99 1.92
N CYS A 95 -5.56 9.18 2.00
CA CYS A 95 -4.96 8.56 0.83
C CYS A 95 -5.92 7.55 0.15
N TYR A 96 -6.60 6.71 0.94
CA TYR A 96 -7.57 5.74 0.38
C TYR A 96 -8.81 6.42 -0.20
N GLU A 97 -9.27 7.52 0.40
CA GLU A 97 -10.36 8.34 -0.17
C GLU A 97 -9.97 8.91 -1.54
N GLN A 98 -8.76 9.42 -1.70
CA GLN A 98 -8.29 9.88 -3.01
C GLN A 98 -8.30 8.74 -4.04
N VAL A 99 -7.89 7.52 -3.66
CA VAL A 99 -8.00 6.36 -4.56
C VAL A 99 -9.45 6.07 -4.91
N LEU A 100 -10.36 6.14 -3.94
CA LEU A 100 -11.79 5.85 -4.14
C LEU A 100 -12.50 6.93 -4.96
N MET A 101 -12.03 8.19 -4.92
CA MET A 101 -12.50 9.22 -5.84
C MET A 101 -12.12 8.91 -7.30
N ILE A 102 -10.94 8.33 -7.55
CA ILE A 102 -10.49 7.92 -8.89
C ILE A 102 -11.15 6.61 -9.31
N LYS A 103 -11.22 5.64 -8.40
CA LYS A 103 -11.73 4.28 -8.63
C LYS A 103 -12.62 3.83 -7.46
N PRO A 104 -13.94 4.15 -7.49
CA PRO A 104 -14.85 3.95 -6.36
C PRO A 104 -14.96 2.51 -5.83
N ARG A 105 -14.69 1.51 -6.68
CA ARG A 105 -14.74 0.08 -6.30
C ARG A 105 -13.34 -0.55 -6.19
N ASN A 106 -12.31 0.24 -5.82
CA ASN A 106 -10.99 -0.31 -5.60
C ASN A 106 -10.97 -1.16 -4.32
N VAL A 107 -10.92 -2.47 -4.49
CA VAL A 107 -10.96 -3.46 -3.40
C VAL A 107 -9.84 -3.22 -2.38
N THR A 108 -8.61 -2.94 -2.84
CA THR A 108 -7.46 -2.71 -1.96
C THR A 108 -7.67 -1.45 -1.11
N ALA A 109 -8.15 -0.36 -1.71
CA ALA A 109 -8.43 0.88 -0.98
C ALA A 109 -9.54 0.69 0.06
N LEU A 110 -10.66 0.05 -0.32
CA LEU A 110 -11.76 -0.23 0.60
C LEU A 110 -11.32 -1.12 1.76
N TYR A 111 -10.59 -2.19 1.48
CA TYR A 111 -10.11 -3.11 2.52
C TYR A 111 -9.16 -2.40 3.50
N ASN A 112 -8.16 -1.67 3.00
CA ASN A 112 -7.22 -0.96 3.85
C ASN A 112 -7.88 0.21 4.60
N LYS A 113 -8.92 0.84 4.01
CA LYS A 113 -9.76 1.82 4.70
C LYS A 113 -10.49 1.18 5.88
N ALA A 114 -11.13 0.01 5.69
CA ALA A 114 -11.80 -0.71 6.77
C ALA A 114 -10.83 -1.05 7.91
N SER A 115 -9.65 -1.56 7.59
CA SER A 115 -8.58 -1.86 8.54
C SER A 115 -8.15 -0.61 9.34
N SER A 116 -7.88 0.51 8.65
CA SER A 116 -7.47 1.77 9.29
C SER A 116 -8.58 2.36 10.18
N LEU A 117 -9.85 2.24 9.80
CA LEU A 117 -10.99 2.64 10.61
C LEU A 117 -11.07 1.81 11.91
N VAL A 118 -10.92 0.50 11.83
CA VAL A 118 -10.89 -0.37 13.01
C VAL A 118 -9.71 -0.04 13.93
N LYS A 119 -8.53 0.15 13.38
CA LYS A 119 -7.32 0.51 14.16
C LYS A 119 -7.45 1.88 14.82
N SER A 120 -8.15 2.83 14.20
CA SER A 120 -8.44 4.15 14.77
C SER A 120 -9.65 4.16 15.73
N LYS A 121 -10.20 2.99 16.09
CA LYS A 121 -11.38 2.81 16.97
C LYS A 121 -12.72 3.25 16.38
N ARG A 122 -12.79 3.53 15.09
CA ARG A 122 -14.03 3.80 14.35
C ARG A 122 -14.65 2.48 13.86
N ILE A 123 -15.00 1.62 14.82
CA ILE A 123 -15.32 0.20 14.58
C ILE A 123 -16.55 0.05 13.65
N GLU A 124 -17.62 0.75 13.93
CA GLU A 124 -18.88 0.63 13.15
C GLU A 124 -18.68 1.01 11.69
N GLU A 125 -17.97 2.11 11.44
CA GLU A 125 -17.61 2.55 10.10
C GLU A 125 -16.72 1.52 9.40
N GLY A 126 -15.72 0.99 10.11
CA GLY A 126 -14.83 -0.04 9.59
C GLY A 126 -15.58 -1.32 9.20
N LEU A 127 -16.52 -1.76 10.02
CA LEU A 127 -17.35 -2.94 9.74
C LEU A 127 -18.27 -2.73 8.52
N LYS A 128 -18.85 -1.53 8.37
CA LYS A 128 -19.65 -1.19 7.20
C LYS A 128 -18.81 -1.27 5.92
N VAL A 129 -17.64 -0.62 5.90
CA VAL A 129 -16.76 -0.66 4.72
C VAL A 129 -16.25 -2.08 4.45
N LEU A 130 -16.00 -2.88 5.51
CA LEU A 130 -15.60 -4.28 5.37
C LEU A 130 -16.72 -5.12 4.73
N SER A 131 -17.97 -4.90 5.12
CA SER A 131 -19.12 -5.55 4.49
C SER A 131 -19.22 -5.19 3.01
N ASP A 132 -19.13 -3.89 2.69
CA ASP A 132 -19.20 -3.40 1.31
C ASP A 132 -18.09 -4.01 0.42
N VAL A 133 -16.87 -4.12 0.93
CA VAL A 133 -15.78 -4.70 0.13
C VAL A 133 -15.92 -6.21 -0.04
N ILE A 134 -16.48 -6.93 0.92
CA ILE A 134 -16.76 -8.38 0.80
C ILE A 134 -17.84 -8.65 -0.26
N GLU A 135 -18.81 -7.76 -0.43
CA GLU A 135 -19.79 -7.85 -1.53
C GLU A 135 -19.14 -7.67 -2.91
N ILE A 136 -18.05 -6.89 -2.98
CA ILE A 136 -17.28 -6.68 -4.23
C ILE A 136 -16.34 -7.84 -4.50
N ASP A 137 -15.65 -8.30 -3.47
CA ASP A 137 -14.66 -9.39 -3.52
C ASP A 137 -14.78 -10.27 -2.27
N PHE A 138 -15.42 -11.42 -2.44
CA PHE A 138 -15.66 -12.37 -1.37
C PHE A 138 -14.37 -12.90 -0.71
N SER A 139 -13.24 -12.86 -1.39
CA SER A 139 -11.95 -13.28 -0.81
C SER A 139 -11.54 -12.43 0.39
N CYS A 140 -12.01 -11.18 0.47
CA CYS A 140 -11.81 -10.29 1.60
C CYS A 140 -12.40 -10.83 2.91
N LYS A 141 -13.44 -11.67 2.85
CA LYS A 141 -14.04 -12.33 4.01
C LYS A 141 -13.02 -13.24 4.72
N VAL A 142 -12.38 -14.10 3.96
CA VAL A 142 -11.35 -15.02 4.48
C VAL A 142 -10.13 -14.24 4.96
N LYS A 143 -9.70 -13.25 4.18
CA LYS A 143 -8.58 -12.39 4.55
C LYS A 143 -8.85 -11.70 5.89
N ALA A 144 -9.99 -11.04 6.09
CA ALA A 144 -10.32 -10.32 7.32
C ALA A 144 -10.36 -11.21 8.57
N LYS A 145 -10.78 -12.47 8.42
CA LYS A 145 -10.84 -13.43 9.52
C LYS A 145 -9.48 -13.69 10.17
N PHE A 146 -8.40 -13.63 9.39
CA PHE A 146 -7.03 -13.94 9.83
C PHE A 146 -6.13 -12.70 9.87
N ASP A 147 -6.63 -11.54 9.48
CA ASP A 147 -5.84 -10.32 9.45
C ASP A 147 -5.65 -9.75 10.86
N ILE A 148 -4.39 -9.46 11.20
CA ILE A 148 -3.99 -8.94 12.51
C ILE A 148 -4.65 -7.59 12.83
N ASP A 149 -5.01 -6.81 11.83
CA ASP A 149 -5.63 -5.50 12.02
C ASP A 149 -7.04 -5.60 12.64
N PHE A 150 -7.73 -6.72 12.42
CA PHE A 150 -9.04 -6.99 13.01
C PHE A 150 -9.00 -7.79 14.31
N THR A 151 -7.81 -8.11 14.84
CA THR A 151 -7.66 -8.91 16.07
C THR A 151 -8.42 -8.31 17.24
N SER A 152 -8.43 -6.98 17.39
CA SER A 152 -9.11 -6.29 18.49
C SER A 152 -10.64 -6.47 18.49
N ILE A 153 -11.22 -6.83 17.36
CA ILE A 153 -12.66 -7.00 17.17
C ILE A 153 -13.11 -8.43 16.86
N GLN A 154 -12.24 -9.42 17.02
CA GLN A 154 -12.56 -10.84 16.79
C GLN A 154 -13.74 -11.35 17.60
N LYS A 155 -14.02 -10.76 18.76
CA LYS A 155 -15.16 -11.08 19.63
C LYS A 155 -16.39 -10.21 19.37
N ASN A 156 -16.29 -9.22 18.48
CA ASN A 156 -17.43 -8.38 18.13
C ASN A 156 -18.47 -9.18 17.32
N ASN A 157 -19.74 -9.13 17.73
CA ASN A 157 -20.79 -9.93 17.13
C ASN A 157 -21.03 -9.55 15.64
N GLU A 158 -20.98 -8.28 15.30
CA GLU A 158 -21.19 -7.83 13.92
C GLU A 158 -20.01 -8.26 13.03
N PHE A 159 -18.76 -8.13 13.52
CA PHE A 159 -17.60 -8.66 12.80
C PHE A 159 -17.75 -10.16 12.52
N ARG A 160 -18.15 -10.93 13.53
CA ARG A 160 -18.38 -12.39 13.38
C ARG A 160 -19.44 -12.72 12.34
N LYS A 161 -20.55 -11.98 12.30
CA LYS A 161 -21.59 -12.17 11.27
C LYS A 161 -21.05 -11.91 9.85
N ILE A 162 -20.13 -10.93 9.71
CA ILE A 162 -19.53 -10.56 8.42
C ILE A 162 -18.55 -11.65 7.95
N VAL A 163 -17.72 -12.22 8.84
CA VAL A 163 -16.61 -13.10 8.47
C VAL A 163 -16.86 -14.60 8.70
N LEU A 164 -17.95 -14.99 9.34
CA LEU A 164 -18.35 -16.40 9.52
C LEU A 164 -19.48 -16.75 8.54
#